data_cad77345cd57576f94a4299829c8eb31
#
_entry.id   cad77345cd57576f94a4299829c8eb31
#
_cell.length_a   1.000
_cell.length_b   1.000
_cell.length_c   1.000
_cell.angle_alpha   90.00
_cell.angle_beta   90.00
_cell.angle_gamma   90.00
#
_symmetry.space_group_name_H-M   'P 1'
#
loop_
_entity.id
_entity.type
_entity.pdbx_description
1 polymer ?
#
loop_
_entity_poly.entity_id
_entity_poly.type
_entity_poly.pdbx_seq_one_letter_code
_entity_poly.pdbx_strand_id
1 'polypeptide(L)'
;MALITRRGLLITAAAGAGLTVAWTLWPRRYDDPPGFAEGEAAFGAFLRIATNGTVIVGNPHCEMGQGTGTVLAQIVAEELGADWRTIALEPAPPAPVFANNRLASEWMPLLMPTGWTLQPDENDILIKRWAAMRDFVVTAGDTEVTAYEPGYRAAAATARAMLCQVAADRWGAAVEETDTRDGFVVWGNEKLRFAELAEEAVGYPVPDPAPLRTTLPGNVRAEPIGDAPPFARLDLPAKV
;
A
#
# COMPACT_ATOMS: atom_id res chain seq x y z
N MET A 1 -24.18 -27.37 42.55
CA MET A 1 -24.11 -27.55 41.08
C MET A 1 -25.30 -26.80 40.49
N ALA A 2 -25.08 -25.65 39.87
CA ALA A 2 -26.15 -24.87 39.24
C ALA A 2 -26.60 -25.57 37.97
N LEU A 3 -27.86 -26.01 37.90
CA LEU A 3 -28.47 -26.61 36.73
C LEU A 3 -28.61 -25.54 35.65
N ILE A 4 -27.83 -25.63 34.60
CA ILE A 4 -27.93 -24.78 33.41
C ILE A 4 -29.29 -25.08 32.75
N THR A 5 -30.19 -24.10 32.77
CA THR A 5 -31.50 -24.25 32.10
C THR A 5 -31.32 -24.24 30.60
N ARG A 6 -32.23 -24.91 29.83
CA ARG A 6 -32.21 -24.91 28.36
C ARG A 6 -32.16 -23.50 27.78
N ARG A 7 -32.86 -22.55 28.43
CA ARG A 7 -32.87 -21.13 28.03
C ARG A 7 -31.52 -20.47 28.32
N GLY A 8 -30.87 -20.78 29.42
CA GLY A 8 -29.51 -20.29 29.74
C GLY A 8 -28.48 -20.85 28.73
N LEU A 9 -28.58 -22.13 28.35
CA LEU A 9 -27.70 -22.73 27.34
C LEU A 9 -27.86 -22.04 26.00
N LEU A 10 -29.07 -21.77 25.54
CA LEU A 10 -29.34 -21.09 24.27
C LEU A 10 -28.82 -19.65 24.27
N ILE A 11 -29.00 -18.92 25.37
CA ILE A 11 -28.49 -17.54 25.52
C ILE A 11 -26.95 -17.55 25.50
N THR A 12 -26.30 -18.49 26.18
CA THR A 12 -24.84 -18.60 26.21
C THR A 12 -24.29 -19.00 24.85
N ALA A 13 -24.98 -19.93 24.16
CA ALA A 13 -24.57 -20.33 22.77
C ALA A 13 -24.73 -19.16 21.79
N ALA A 14 -25.84 -18.41 21.85
CA ALA A 14 -26.05 -17.25 21.00
C ALA A 14 -25.04 -16.13 21.27
N ALA A 15 -24.74 -15.86 22.56
CA ALA A 15 -23.72 -14.89 22.95
C ALA A 15 -22.32 -15.33 22.50
N GLY A 16 -21.98 -16.62 22.66
CA GLY A 16 -20.72 -17.17 22.19
C GLY A 16 -20.57 -17.09 20.68
N ALA A 17 -21.61 -17.43 19.92
CA ALA A 17 -21.63 -17.30 18.47
C ALA A 17 -21.50 -15.82 18.06
N GLY A 18 -22.23 -14.92 18.68
CA GLY A 18 -22.15 -13.47 18.41
C GLY A 18 -20.77 -12.90 18.69
N LEU A 19 -20.12 -13.30 19.79
CA LEU A 19 -18.75 -12.88 20.11
C LEU A 19 -17.74 -13.46 19.12
N THR A 20 -17.91 -14.70 18.67
CA THR A 20 -17.03 -15.30 17.65
C THR A 20 -17.16 -14.58 16.33
N VAL A 21 -18.38 -14.28 15.88
CA VAL A 21 -18.63 -13.50 14.66
C VAL A 21 -18.06 -12.11 14.81
N ALA A 22 -18.30 -11.40 15.90
CA ALA A 22 -17.73 -10.10 16.15
C ALA A 22 -16.20 -10.12 16.14
N TRP A 23 -15.59 -11.12 16.77
CA TRP A 23 -14.13 -11.28 16.78
C TRP A 23 -13.56 -11.59 15.37
N THR A 24 -14.24 -12.43 14.58
CA THR A 24 -13.82 -12.74 13.23
C THR A 24 -13.98 -11.57 12.27
N LEU A 25 -14.99 -10.73 12.47
CA LEU A 25 -15.28 -9.56 11.62
C LEU A 25 -14.59 -8.29 12.11
N TRP A 26 -13.93 -8.32 13.28
CA TRP A 26 -13.26 -7.14 13.82
C TRP A 26 -12.14 -6.68 12.89
N PRO A 27 -12.11 -5.39 12.48
CA PRO A 27 -11.03 -4.85 11.66
C PRO A 27 -9.70 -5.05 12.38
N ARG A 28 -8.75 -5.67 11.71
CA ARG A 28 -7.38 -5.81 12.25
C ARG A 28 -6.46 -4.90 11.48
N ARG A 29 -5.62 -4.20 12.23
CA ARG A 29 -4.41 -3.61 11.69
C ARG A 29 -3.36 -4.71 11.73
N TYR A 30 -2.67 -4.88 10.61
CA TYR A 30 -1.52 -5.75 10.53
C TYR A 30 -0.29 -4.88 10.75
N ASP A 31 0.68 -5.42 11.47
CA ASP A 31 1.97 -4.76 11.60
C ASP A 31 2.66 -4.70 10.24
N ASP A 32 3.42 -3.64 10.01
CA ASP A 32 4.22 -3.53 8.81
C ASP A 32 5.25 -4.68 8.76
N PRO A 33 5.53 -5.22 7.56
CA PRO A 33 6.49 -6.30 7.45
C PRO A 33 7.85 -5.87 7.99
N PRO A 34 8.56 -6.75 8.74
CA PRO A 34 9.89 -6.45 9.23
C PRO A 34 10.89 -6.30 8.07
N GLY A 35 11.87 -5.45 8.21
CA GLY A 35 12.96 -5.33 7.23
C GLY A 35 13.31 -3.90 6.83
N PHE A 36 12.93 -2.90 7.63
CA PHE A 36 13.37 -1.53 7.41
C PHE A 36 14.83 -1.36 7.88
N ALA A 37 15.67 -0.75 7.06
CA ALA A 37 17.03 -0.38 7.45
C ALA A 37 17.01 0.85 8.38
N GLU A 38 18.04 0.99 9.21
CA GLU A 38 18.24 2.21 9.98
C GLU A 38 18.33 3.42 9.03
N GLY A 39 17.61 4.50 9.35
CA GLY A 39 17.59 5.72 8.55
C GLY A 39 16.56 5.70 7.41
N GLU A 40 15.63 4.75 7.40
CA GLU A 40 14.49 4.74 6.48
C GLU A 40 13.21 5.17 7.20
N ALA A 41 12.52 6.17 6.62
CA ALA A 41 11.20 6.60 7.06
C ALA A 41 10.12 5.79 6.36
N ALA A 42 9.35 4.99 7.09
CA ALA A 42 8.32 4.12 6.56
C ALA A 42 6.95 4.84 6.52
N PHE A 43 6.30 4.78 5.37
CA PHE A 43 4.94 5.26 5.16
C PHE A 43 4.02 4.07 4.86
N GLY A 44 3.89 3.18 5.85
CA GLY A 44 3.23 1.89 5.73
C GLY A 44 4.09 0.83 5.04
N ALA A 45 3.47 -0.30 4.69
CA ALA A 45 4.17 -1.46 4.15
C ALA A 45 4.70 -1.29 2.70
N PHE A 46 4.12 -0.34 1.96
CA PHE A 46 4.35 -0.22 0.52
C PHE A 46 5.48 0.74 0.15
N LEU A 47 5.83 1.68 1.03
CA LEU A 47 6.66 2.82 0.69
C LEU A 47 7.58 3.23 1.85
N ARG A 48 8.85 3.47 1.53
CA ARG A 48 9.86 4.04 2.43
C ARG A 48 10.65 5.14 1.74
N ILE A 49 11.16 6.08 2.50
CA ILE A 49 12.05 7.12 2.00
C ILE A 49 13.35 7.05 2.82
N ALA A 50 14.46 6.80 2.16
CA ALA A 50 15.76 6.74 2.78
C ALA A 50 16.37 8.14 2.96
N THR A 51 17.33 8.27 3.88
CA THR A 51 18.04 9.53 4.18
C THR A 51 18.79 10.12 2.98
N ASN A 52 19.14 9.30 1.99
CA ASN A 52 19.76 9.76 0.75
C ASN A 52 18.74 10.28 -0.30
N GLY A 53 17.44 10.18 -0.01
CA GLY A 53 16.34 10.59 -0.89
C GLY A 53 15.83 9.49 -1.82
N THR A 54 16.32 8.26 -1.71
CA THR A 54 15.78 7.13 -2.45
C THR A 54 14.38 6.81 -1.92
N VAL A 55 13.44 6.72 -2.84
CA VAL A 55 12.07 6.26 -2.56
C VAL A 55 12.02 4.77 -2.85
N ILE A 56 11.88 3.97 -1.81
CA ILE A 56 11.93 2.51 -1.88
C ILE A 56 10.49 1.98 -1.91
N VAL A 57 10.16 1.26 -2.97
CA VAL A 57 8.85 0.64 -3.17
C VAL A 57 8.96 -0.85 -2.90
N GLY A 58 8.23 -1.33 -1.90
CA GLY A 58 8.17 -2.76 -1.58
C GLY A 58 7.34 -3.52 -2.62
N ASN A 59 7.90 -4.56 -3.23
CA ASN A 59 7.21 -5.40 -4.22
C ASN A 59 7.02 -6.82 -3.68
N PRO A 60 5.79 -7.24 -3.33
CA PRO A 60 5.53 -8.59 -2.88
C PRO A 60 5.37 -9.61 -4.02
N HIS A 61 5.37 -9.15 -5.28
CA HIS A 61 5.09 -9.98 -6.44
C HIS A 61 6.33 -10.65 -7.02
N CYS A 62 6.11 -11.83 -7.59
CA CYS A 62 7.12 -12.49 -8.41
C CYS A 62 7.18 -11.84 -9.79
N GLU A 63 8.34 -11.34 -10.18
CA GLU A 63 8.58 -10.78 -11.51
C GLU A 63 8.93 -11.93 -12.48
N MET A 64 8.02 -12.20 -13.41
CA MET A 64 8.15 -13.23 -14.43
C MET A 64 8.36 -12.66 -15.85
N GLY A 65 8.65 -11.36 -15.94
CA GLY A 65 8.81 -10.63 -17.20
C GLY A 65 7.65 -9.68 -17.52
N GLN A 66 6.56 -9.69 -16.73
CA GLN A 66 5.37 -8.86 -16.95
C GLN A 66 5.56 -7.39 -16.58
N GLY A 67 6.60 -7.04 -15.79
CA GLY A 67 6.92 -5.66 -15.45
C GLY A 67 6.06 -5.05 -14.33
N THR A 68 5.32 -5.85 -13.58
CA THR A 68 4.40 -5.39 -12.51
C THR A 68 5.10 -4.50 -11.50
N GLY A 69 6.28 -4.89 -11.03
CA GLY A 69 7.04 -4.08 -10.07
C GLY A 69 7.34 -2.67 -10.59
N THR A 70 7.69 -2.55 -11.87
CA THR A 70 7.93 -1.23 -12.50
C THR A 70 6.66 -0.40 -12.57
N VAL A 71 5.52 -1.01 -12.92
CA VAL A 71 4.23 -0.30 -12.99
C VAL A 71 3.78 0.17 -11.60
N LEU A 72 3.89 -0.67 -10.58
CA LEU A 72 3.55 -0.28 -9.21
C LEU A 72 4.45 0.83 -8.68
N ALA A 73 5.75 0.78 -8.97
CA ALA A 73 6.69 1.84 -8.64
C ALA A 73 6.37 3.16 -9.37
N GLN A 74 5.92 3.08 -10.63
CA GLN A 74 5.45 4.24 -11.39
C GLN A 74 4.22 4.89 -10.76
N ILE A 75 3.25 4.09 -10.31
CA ILE A 75 2.06 4.56 -9.61
C ILE A 75 2.45 5.34 -8.35
N VAL A 76 3.41 4.82 -7.58
CA VAL A 76 3.95 5.52 -6.41
C VAL A 76 4.62 6.83 -6.80
N ALA A 77 5.50 6.80 -7.81
CA ALA A 77 6.23 7.99 -8.25
C ALA A 77 5.29 9.11 -8.70
N GLU A 78 4.25 8.77 -9.46
CA GLU A 78 3.24 9.71 -9.96
C GLU A 78 2.39 10.31 -8.83
N GLU A 79 1.90 9.48 -7.92
CA GLU A 79 1.06 9.94 -6.82
C GLU A 79 1.86 10.75 -5.79
N LEU A 80 3.08 10.31 -5.47
CA LEU A 80 3.98 10.99 -4.54
C LEU A 80 4.59 12.27 -5.14
N GLY A 81 4.78 12.34 -6.46
CA GLY A 81 5.56 13.39 -7.11
C GLY A 81 7.07 13.18 -6.96
N ALA A 82 7.52 11.94 -6.94
CA ALA A 82 8.93 11.58 -6.83
C ALA A 82 9.67 11.67 -8.17
N ASP A 83 10.98 11.89 -8.13
CA ASP A 83 11.85 11.76 -9.29
C ASP A 83 12.04 10.26 -9.62
N TRP A 84 11.70 9.84 -10.82
CA TRP A 84 11.85 8.44 -11.24
C TRP A 84 13.26 7.89 -11.04
N ARG A 85 14.28 8.72 -11.19
CA ARG A 85 15.68 8.34 -11.00
C ARG A 85 16.05 7.98 -9.58
N THR A 86 15.22 8.37 -8.60
CA THR A 86 15.40 8.07 -7.18
C THR A 86 14.53 6.92 -6.70
N ILE A 87 13.74 6.30 -7.59
CA ILE A 87 12.90 5.17 -7.24
C ILE A 87 13.75 3.89 -7.21
N ALA A 88 13.63 3.14 -6.13
CA ALA A 88 14.15 1.79 -6.00
C ALA A 88 13.00 0.80 -5.77
N LEU A 89 13.15 -0.41 -6.31
CA LEU A 89 12.21 -1.50 -6.10
C LEU A 89 12.89 -2.58 -5.27
N GLU A 90 12.27 -2.95 -4.14
CA GLU A 90 12.78 -4.03 -3.29
C GLU A 90 11.74 -5.14 -3.13
N PRO A 91 12.17 -6.40 -3.09
CA PRO A 91 11.28 -7.49 -2.73
C PRO A 91 10.72 -7.30 -1.33
N ALA A 92 9.40 -7.39 -1.17
CA ALA A 92 8.75 -7.39 0.13
C ALA A 92 8.43 -8.83 0.56
N PRO A 93 8.59 -9.18 1.84
CA PRO A 93 8.22 -10.50 2.32
C PRO A 93 6.70 -10.70 2.24
N PRO A 94 6.22 -11.94 2.05
CA PRO A 94 4.80 -12.24 2.16
C PRO A 94 4.26 -11.80 3.52
N ALA A 95 3.19 -11.01 3.51
CA ALA A 95 2.55 -10.51 4.73
C ALA A 95 1.05 -10.27 4.48
N PRO A 96 0.21 -10.29 5.53
CA PRO A 96 -1.23 -10.10 5.42
C PRO A 96 -1.65 -8.82 4.69
N VAL A 97 -0.85 -7.75 4.83
CA VAL A 97 -1.09 -6.45 4.20
C VAL A 97 -0.99 -6.51 2.66
N PHE A 98 -0.24 -7.48 2.15
CA PHE A 98 -0.07 -7.73 0.72
C PHE A 98 -0.98 -8.82 0.17
N ALA A 99 -2.03 -9.22 0.88
CA ALA A 99 -2.94 -10.26 0.41
C ALA A 99 -3.66 -9.85 -0.89
N ASN A 100 -3.58 -10.70 -1.92
CA ASN A 100 -4.27 -10.51 -3.20
C ASN A 100 -5.76 -10.90 -3.06
N ASN A 101 -6.56 -9.93 -2.59
CA ASN A 101 -7.98 -10.16 -2.33
C ASN A 101 -8.76 -10.46 -3.62
N ARG A 102 -8.36 -9.84 -4.73
CA ARG A 102 -9.00 -10.06 -6.02
C ARG A 102 -8.82 -11.51 -6.49
N LEU A 103 -7.59 -11.99 -6.55
CA LEU A 103 -7.31 -13.37 -6.89
C LEU A 103 -7.92 -14.35 -5.88
N ALA A 104 -7.92 -13.99 -4.58
CA ALA A 104 -8.56 -14.78 -3.55
C ALA A 104 -10.06 -14.93 -3.80
N SER A 105 -10.76 -13.89 -4.25
CA SER A 105 -12.18 -13.97 -4.60
C SER A 105 -12.45 -14.91 -5.77
N GLU A 106 -11.54 -14.96 -6.73
CA GLU A 106 -11.65 -15.84 -7.89
C GLU A 106 -11.33 -17.31 -7.55
N TRP A 107 -10.32 -17.53 -6.69
CA TRP A 107 -9.82 -18.87 -6.40
C TRP A 107 -10.47 -19.53 -5.18
N MET A 108 -11.04 -18.78 -4.26
CA MET A 108 -11.65 -19.31 -3.05
C MET A 108 -12.74 -20.36 -3.36
N PRO A 109 -13.62 -20.19 -4.36
CA PRO A 109 -14.60 -21.21 -4.71
C PRO A 109 -13.98 -22.53 -5.16
N LEU A 110 -12.76 -22.50 -5.72
CA LEU A 110 -12.02 -23.68 -6.15
C LEU A 110 -11.28 -24.36 -4.99
N LEU A 111 -10.86 -23.56 -4.00
CA LEU A 111 -10.07 -24.02 -2.85
C LEU A 111 -10.94 -24.47 -1.67
N MET A 112 -12.20 -24.05 -1.63
CA MET A 112 -13.17 -24.44 -0.60
C MET A 112 -14.11 -25.49 -1.17
N PRO A 113 -13.98 -26.76 -0.79
CA PRO A 113 -14.89 -27.80 -1.27
C PRO A 113 -16.30 -27.56 -0.73
N THR A 114 -17.25 -27.50 -1.61
CA THR A 114 -18.69 -27.64 -1.45
C THR A 114 -19.51 -26.46 -0.91
N GLY A 115 -20.45 -26.02 -1.71
CA GLY A 115 -21.68 -25.37 -1.27
C GLY A 115 -21.68 -23.87 -1.14
N TRP A 116 -20.58 -23.18 -1.43
CA TRP A 116 -20.59 -21.72 -1.52
C TRP A 116 -21.23 -21.29 -2.84
N THR A 117 -22.51 -20.95 -2.78
CA THR A 117 -23.28 -20.42 -3.91
C THR A 117 -23.14 -18.90 -4.07
N LEU A 118 -22.45 -18.24 -3.14
CA LEU A 118 -22.17 -16.82 -3.21
C LEU A 118 -20.95 -16.61 -4.11
N GLN A 119 -21.09 -15.76 -5.12
CA GLN A 119 -19.93 -15.26 -5.86
C GLN A 119 -19.18 -14.31 -4.94
N PRO A 120 -17.96 -14.65 -4.50
CA PRO A 120 -17.21 -13.81 -3.60
C PRO A 120 -16.78 -12.53 -4.33
N ASP A 121 -16.88 -11.40 -3.65
CA ASP A 121 -16.37 -10.11 -4.08
C ASP A 121 -15.01 -9.86 -3.40
N GLU A 122 -14.08 -9.23 -4.09
CA GLU A 122 -12.76 -8.85 -3.53
C GLU A 122 -12.87 -7.94 -2.30
N ASN A 123 -13.98 -7.24 -2.15
CA ASN A 123 -14.29 -6.38 -1.01
C ASN A 123 -14.99 -7.10 0.13
N ASP A 124 -15.38 -8.36 -0.07
CA ASP A 124 -16.01 -9.18 0.97
C ASP A 124 -15.04 -9.34 2.16
N ILE A 125 -15.54 -9.04 3.35
CA ILE A 125 -14.75 -9.11 4.58
C ILE A 125 -14.23 -10.53 4.87
N LEU A 126 -14.96 -11.56 4.48
CA LEU A 126 -14.56 -12.94 4.67
C LEU A 126 -13.43 -13.32 3.71
N ILE A 127 -13.46 -12.82 2.46
CA ILE A 127 -12.39 -12.99 1.48
C ILE A 127 -11.12 -12.31 1.95
N LYS A 128 -11.22 -11.02 2.31
CA LYS A 128 -10.08 -10.26 2.86
C LYS A 128 -9.46 -10.96 4.07
N ARG A 129 -10.31 -11.46 4.94
CA ARG A 129 -9.86 -12.18 6.14
C ARG A 129 -9.18 -13.49 5.79
N TRP A 130 -9.78 -14.28 4.90
CA TRP A 130 -9.24 -15.56 4.45
C TRP A 130 -7.88 -15.37 3.77
N ALA A 131 -7.78 -14.39 2.87
CA ALA A 131 -6.54 -14.08 2.15
C ALA A 131 -5.43 -13.59 3.10
N ALA A 132 -5.76 -12.67 4.02
CA ALA A 132 -4.81 -12.15 4.99
C ALA A 132 -4.30 -13.22 5.98
N MET A 133 -5.18 -14.12 6.44
CA MET A 133 -4.77 -15.21 7.35
C MET A 133 -3.84 -16.25 6.73
N ARG A 134 -3.68 -16.24 5.42
CA ARG A 134 -2.86 -17.18 4.66
C ARG A 134 -1.69 -16.52 3.95
N ASP A 135 -1.48 -15.23 4.21
CA ASP A 135 -0.50 -14.43 3.47
C ASP A 135 -0.63 -14.70 1.95
N PHE A 136 -1.88 -14.63 1.46
CA PHE A 136 -2.22 -15.02 0.09
C PHE A 136 -1.67 -14.01 -0.92
N VAL A 137 -0.34 -13.99 -1.02
CA VAL A 137 0.43 -13.13 -1.92
C VAL A 137 0.80 -13.94 -3.16
N VAL A 138 -0.19 -14.18 -4.01
CA VAL A 138 -0.03 -14.99 -5.23
C VAL A 138 -0.02 -14.07 -6.44
N THR A 139 1.00 -14.24 -7.29
CA THR A 139 1.15 -13.55 -8.57
C THR A 139 0.56 -14.44 -9.67
N ALA A 140 -0.67 -14.16 -10.09
CA ALA A 140 -1.38 -14.90 -11.12
C ALA A 140 -2.62 -14.15 -11.62
N GLY A 141 -3.14 -14.56 -12.78
CA GLY A 141 -4.43 -14.11 -13.29
C GLY A 141 -4.47 -12.65 -13.72
N ASP A 142 -3.32 -12.04 -13.97
CA ASP A 142 -3.21 -10.63 -14.39
C ASP A 142 -3.88 -9.65 -13.41
N THR A 143 -3.90 -10.04 -12.12
CA THR A 143 -4.61 -9.30 -11.06
C THR A 143 -3.74 -8.28 -10.34
N GLU A 144 -2.43 -8.30 -10.54
CA GLU A 144 -1.44 -7.61 -9.71
C GLU A 144 -1.66 -6.08 -9.70
N VAL A 145 -1.79 -5.46 -10.87
CA VAL A 145 -1.99 -4.01 -10.92
C VAL A 145 -3.34 -3.64 -10.33
N THR A 146 -4.41 -4.30 -10.77
CA THR A 146 -5.78 -3.98 -10.32
C THR A 146 -5.98 -4.19 -8.82
N ALA A 147 -5.38 -5.23 -8.26
CA ALA A 147 -5.51 -5.55 -6.83
C ALA A 147 -4.72 -4.58 -5.94
N TYR A 148 -3.58 -4.08 -6.42
CA TYR A 148 -2.63 -3.36 -5.57
C TYR A 148 -2.54 -1.86 -5.84
N GLU A 149 -2.92 -1.38 -7.04
CA GLU A 149 -2.93 0.06 -7.35
C GLU A 149 -3.54 0.91 -6.24
N PRO A 150 -4.73 0.58 -5.69
CA PRO A 150 -5.34 1.39 -4.64
C PRO A 150 -4.46 1.52 -3.39
N GLY A 151 -3.79 0.44 -2.98
CA GLY A 151 -2.91 0.42 -1.82
C GLY A 151 -1.64 1.27 -2.02
N TYR A 152 -0.99 1.13 -3.17
CA TYR A 152 0.20 1.92 -3.52
C TYR A 152 -0.12 3.40 -3.67
N ARG A 153 -1.24 3.74 -4.32
CA ARG A 153 -1.70 5.12 -4.43
C ARG A 153 -2.02 5.73 -3.07
N ALA A 154 -2.74 5.00 -2.23
CA ALA A 154 -3.07 5.47 -0.89
C ALA A 154 -1.80 5.71 -0.04
N ALA A 155 -0.83 4.81 -0.07
CA ALA A 155 0.44 4.97 0.65
C ALA A 155 1.22 6.19 0.15
N ALA A 156 1.32 6.37 -1.17
CA ALA A 156 2.01 7.50 -1.78
C ALA A 156 1.31 8.84 -1.49
N ALA A 157 -0.03 8.88 -1.53
CA ALA A 157 -0.81 10.07 -1.20
C ALA A 157 -0.68 10.44 0.28
N THR A 158 -0.67 9.44 1.16
CA THR A 158 -0.43 9.63 2.59
C THR A 158 0.95 10.21 2.85
N ALA A 159 2.00 9.61 2.28
CA ALA A 159 3.36 10.12 2.40
C ALA A 159 3.48 11.55 1.89
N ARG A 160 2.89 11.85 0.73
CA ARG A 160 2.84 13.22 0.18
C ARG A 160 2.20 14.20 1.14
N ALA A 161 1.04 13.88 1.69
CA ALA A 161 0.34 14.77 2.60
C ALA A 161 1.15 15.04 3.88
N MET A 162 1.77 14.01 4.44
CA MET A 162 2.60 14.13 5.64
C MET A 162 3.86 14.96 5.36
N LEU A 163 4.53 14.76 4.22
CA LEU A 163 5.68 15.56 3.80
C LEU A 163 5.30 17.03 3.58
N CYS A 164 4.16 17.30 2.93
CA CYS A 164 3.63 18.64 2.73
C CYS A 164 3.31 19.33 4.06
N GLN A 165 2.75 18.62 5.03
CA GLN A 165 2.45 19.16 6.34
C GLN A 165 3.72 19.62 7.08
N VAL A 166 4.77 18.78 7.10
CA VAL A 166 6.06 19.15 7.71
C VAL A 166 6.65 20.39 7.03
N ALA A 167 6.64 20.43 5.71
CA ALA A 167 7.19 21.55 4.97
C ALA A 167 6.39 22.84 5.21
N ALA A 168 5.06 22.75 5.23
CA ALA A 168 4.17 23.86 5.52
C ALA A 168 4.44 24.45 6.92
N ASP A 169 4.57 23.57 7.93
CA ASP A 169 4.90 24.00 9.29
C ASP A 169 6.27 24.68 9.38
N ARG A 170 7.28 24.18 8.66
CA ARG A 170 8.61 24.82 8.60
C ARG A 170 8.61 26.19 7.92
N TRP A 171 7.77 26.37 6.90
CA TRP A 171 7.66 27.62 6.18
C TRP A 171 6.65 28.60 6.78
N GLY A 172 5.78 28.14 7.69
CA GLY A 172 4.64 28.91 8.19
C GLY A 172 3.60 29.17 7.10
N ALA A 173 3.47 28.24 6.14
CA ALA A 173 2.54 28.28 5.02
C ALA A 173 1.29 27.45 5.29
N ALA A 174 0.22 27.65 4.51
CA ALA A 174 -0.91 26.75 4.50
C ALA A 174 -0.53 25.48 3.73
N VAL A 175 -0.94 24.30 4.24
CA VAL A 175 -0.60 23.02 3.61
C VAL A 175 -1.17 22.92 2.19
N GLU A 176 -2.31 23.54 1.94
CA GLU A 176 -2.98 23.59 0.63
C GLU A 176 -2.19 24.37 -0.43
N GLU A 177 -1.22 25.19 -0.01
CA GLU A 177 -0.33 25.94 -0.90
C GLU A 177 0.94 25.15 -1.26
N THR A 178 1.14 24.01 -0.61
CA THR A 178 2.29 23.12 -0.86
C THR A 178 1.92 21.96 -1.77
N ASP A 179 2.86 21.50 -2.55
CA ASP A 179 2.72 20.28 -3.37
C ASP A 179 4.08 19.60 -3.51
N THR A 180 4.08 18.40 -4.10
CA THR A 180 5.31 17.64 -4.35
C THR A 180 5.63 17.56 -5.84
N ARG A 181 6.91 17.69 -6.17
CA ARG A 181 7.41 17.60 -7.54
C ARG A 181 8.89 17.18 -7.54
N ASP A 182 9.23 16.22 -8.40
CA ASP A 182 10.61 15.77 -8.66
C ASP A 182 11.42 15.43 -7.38
N GLY A 183 10.75 14.84 -6.37
CA GLY A 183 11.38 14.47 -5.10
C GLY A 183 11.53 15.62 -4.09
N PHE A 184 10.84 16.72 -4.33
CA PHE A 184 10.79 17.87 -3.42
C PHE A 184 9.34 18.20 -3.02
N VAL A 185 9.17 18.73 -1.82
CA VAL A 185 8.00 19.55 -1.50
C VAL A 185 8.30 20.97 -1.95
N VAL A 186 7.33 21.63 -2.57
CA VAL A 186 7.49 22.98 -3.17
C VAL A 186 6.41 23.92 -2.65
N TRP A 187 6.80 25.20 -2.44
CA TRP A 187 5.92 26.31 -2.12
C TRP A 187 6.47 27.59 -2.75
N GLY A 188 5.79 28.11 -3.77
CA GLY A 188 6.31 29.22 -4.57
C GLY A 188 7.68 28.91 -5.17
N ASN A 189 8.72 29.60 -4.72
CA ASN A 189 10.12 29.36 -5.12
C ASN A 189 10.91 28.50 -4.11
N GLU A 190 10.32 28.19 -2.97
CA GLU A 190 10.94 27.38 -1.92
C GLU A 190 10.80 25.90 -2.23
N LYS A 191 11.78 25.10 -1.83
CA LYS A 191 11.75 23.65 -1.96
C LYS A 191 12.56 22.95 -0.87
N LEU A 192 12.05 21.82 -0.39
CA LEU A 192 12.72 20.92 0.54
C LEU A 192 12.70 19.51 -0.01
N ARG A 193 13.80 18.78 0.12
CA ARG A 193 13.89 17.39 -0.35
C ARG A 193 13.06 16.48 0.54
N PHE A 194 12.50 15.41 -0.02
CA PHE A 194 11.82 14.38 0.76
C PHE A 194 12.70 13.82 1.89
N ALA A 195 13.99 13.58 1.61
CA ALA A 195 14.93 13.10 2.61
C ALA A 195 15.08 14.02 3.84
N GLU A 196 14.90 15.32 3.69
CA GLU A 196 15.02 16.28 4.78
C GLU A 196 13.78 16.32 5.68
N LEU A 197 12.67 15.78 5.20
CA LEU A 197 11.35 15.84 5.82
C LEU A 197 10.86 14.48 6.32
N ALA A 198 11.34 13.39 5.71
CA ALA A 198 10.75 12.07 5.85
C ALA A 198 10.76 11.55 7.30
N GLU A 199 11.87 11.73 8.03
CA GLU A 199 11.98 11.31 9.43
C GLU A 199 10.97 12.02 10.34
N GLU A 200 10.79 13.33 10.13
CA GLU A 200 9.80 14.12 10.88
C GLU A 200 8.37 13.77 10.45
N ALA A 201 8.18 13.55 9.16
CA ALA A 201 6.86 13.29 8.57
C ALA A 201 6.17 12.04 9.14
N VAL A 202 6.92 10.97 9.44
CA VAL A 202 6.31 9.76 10.03
C VAL A 202 5.72 10.00 11.42
N GLY A 203 6.07 11.08 12.09
CA GLY A 203 5.49 11.50 13.37
C GLY A 203 4.13 12.21 13.24
N TYR A 204 3.72 12.57 12.04
CA TYR A 204 2.47 13.28 11.80
C TYR A 204 1.27 12.32 11.70
N PRO A 205 0.05 12.80 11.97
CA PRO A 205 -1.15 12.00 11.84
C PRO A 205 -1.34 11.49 10.41
N VAL A 206 -1.62 10.20 10.28
CA VAL A 206 -1.93 9.59 8.98
C VAL A 206 -3.30 10.08 8.51
N PRO A 207 -3.43 10.70 7.34
CA PRO A 207 -4.71 11.14 6.83
C PRO A 207 -5.60 9.95 6.44
N ASP A 208 -6.86 9.98 6.84
CA ASP A 208 -7.88 8.99 6.49
C ASP A 208 -9.20 9.71 6.13
N PRO A 209 -9.66 9.65 4.89
CA PRO A 209 -9.05 8.92 3.76
C PRO A 209 -7.76 9.56 3.23
N ALA A 210 -6.90 8.74 2.57
CA ALA A 210 -5.71 9.25 1.90
C ALA A 210 -6.10 10.26 0.78
N PRO A 211 -5.46 11.45 0.73
CA PRO A 211 -5.83 12.49 -0.22
C PRO A 211 -5.23 12.23 -1.60
N LEU A 212 -5.87 11.35 -2.38
CA LEU A 212 -5.43 10.99 -3.73
C LEU A 212 -5.41 12.20 -4.66
N ARG A 213 -4.42 12.24 -5.56
CA ARG A 213 -4.41 13.23 -6.64
C ARG A 213 -5.56 12.99 -7.61
N THR A 214 -6.26 14.05 -7.99
CA THR A 214 -7.26 14.04 -9.06
C THR A 214 -6.62 14.20 -10.43
N THR A 215 -5.46 14.88 -10.49
CA THR A 215 -4.67 15.09 -11.71
C THR A 215 -3.23 14.77 -11.40
N LEU A 216 -2.64 13.86 -12.16
CA LEU A 216 -1.23 13.50 -11.99
C LEU A 216 -0.33 14.64 -12.48
N PRO A 217 0.77 14.96 -11.77
CA PRO A 217 1.72 15.94 -12.23
C PRO A 217 2.36 15.47 -13.54
N GLY A 218 2.25 16.29 -14.58
CA GLY A 218 2.71 15.92 -15.94
C GLY A 218 4.22 15.72 -16.10
N ASN A 219 4.99 15.98 -15.06
CA ASN A 219 6.45 15.92 -15.03
C ASN A 219 7.04 14.57 -14.58
N VAL A 220 6.20 13.65 -14.13
CA VAL A 220 6.65 12.27 -13.80
C VAL A 220 6.91 11.45 -15.06
N ARG A 221 6.42 11.90 -16.21
CA ARG A 221 6.76 11.31 -17.49
C ARG A 221 8.19 11.69 -17.84
N ALA A 222 9.13 10.78 -17.55
CA ALA A 222 10.45 10.87 -18.12
C ALA A 222 10.31 10.98 -19.64
N GLU A 223 10.89 12.02 -20.25
CA GLU A 223 10.90 12.11 -21.70
C GLU A 223 11.58 10.88 -22.29
N PRO A 224 11.00 10.24 -23.31
CA PRO A 224 11.63 9.10 -23.95
C PRO A 224 13.01 9.51 -24.46
N ILE A 225 14.03 8.74 -24.10
CA ILE A 225 15.36 8.88 -24.68
C ILE A 225 15.36 8.09 -25.99
N GLY A 226 15.07 8.76 -27.11
CA GLY A 226 14.90 8.11 -28.40
C GLY A 226 13.65 7.22 -28.46
N ASP A 227 13.78 6.00 -28.92
CA ASP A 227 12.70 5.01 -29.02
C ASP A 227 12.47 4.22 -27.72
N ALA A 228 13.18 4.55 -26.63
CA ALA A 228 13.02 3.88 -25.36
C ALA A 228 11.67 4.26 -24.70
N PRO A 229 11.02 3.35 -23.97
CA PRO A 229 9.82 3.69 -23.24
C PRO A 229 10.12 4.78 -22.20
N PRO A 230 9.15 5.65 -21.88
CA PRO A 230 9.33 6.79 -20.97
C PRO A 230 9.77 6.39 -19.56
N PHE A 231 9.53 5.14 -19.19
CA PHE A 231 9.99 4.55 -17.94
C PHE A 231 10.83 3.31 -18.24
N ALA A 232 12.12 3.38 -17.94
CA ALA A 232 12.95 2.19 -17.99
C ALA A 232 12.48 1.18 -16.94
N ARG A 233 12.49 -0.11 -17.30
CA ARG A 233 12.19 -1.16 -16.34
C ARG A 233 13.24 -1.19 -15.24
N LEU A 234 12.79 -1.16 -13.98
CA LEU A 234 13.66 -1.14 -12.80
C LEU A 234 14.40 -2.47 -12.57
N ASP A 235 13.86 -3.58 -13.09
CA ASP A 235 14.42 -4.92 -12.93
C ASP A 235 15.47 -5.30 -13.99
N LEU A 236 15.57 -4.56 -15.10
CA LEU A 236 16.50 -4.88 -16.20
C LEU A 236 17.99 -4.79 -15.81
N PRO A 237 18.46 -3.79 -15.05
CA PRO A 237 19.88 -3.71 -14.69
C PRO A 237 20.41 -4.92 -13.92
N ALA A 238 19.53 -5.64 -13.22
CA ALA A 238 19.90 -6.85 -12.49
C ALA A 238 19.87 -8.12 -13.34
N LYS A 239 19.35 -8.05 -14.57
CA LYS A 239 19.14 -9.20 -15.45
C LYS A 239 20.05 -9.22 -16.69
N VAL A 240 20.88 -8.19 -16.88
CA VAL A 240 21.75 -8.01 -18.05
C VAL A 240 23.20 -8.17 -17.66
#